data_6da6bb19d750f4ad69dd51757adec48a
#
_entry.id   6da6bb19d750f4ad69dd51757adec48a
#
_cell.length_a   1.000
_cell.length_b   1.000
_cell.length_c   1.000
_cell.angle_alpha   90.00
_cell.angle_beta   90.00
_cell.angle_gamma   90.00
#
_symmetry.space_group_name_H-M   'P 1'
#
loop_
_entity.id
_entity.type
_entity.pdbx_description
1 polymer ?
#
loop_
_entity_poly.entity_id
_entity_poly.type
_entity_poly.pdbx_seq_one_letter_code
_entity_poly.pdbx_strand_id
1 'polypeptide(L)'
;YRYLGSRMGSRHRVIEEVQADLQESPGEKGGAFFCSLAGFRDCYRLVYRMSELNGQMPWLMLCTITDGKGYPAKGGPRLDRMSEKLLEVMKRSLRHSDFFAKYSPSQYVILLQGGSQRGCELVYKRISERFSEEKKGWAKNLKYSALPAIQTEKELEFLEGDDVL
;
A
#
# COMPACT_ATOMS: atom_id res chain seq x y z
N TYR A 1 10.11 34.77 -2.10
CA TYR A 1 8.69 34.86 -2.00
C TYR A 1 8.10 33.70 -1.18
N ARG A 2 8.36 32.49 -1.55
CA ARG A 2 7.93 31.35 -0.72
C ARG A 2 8.49 31.45 0.69
N TYR A 3 9.73 31.82 0.77
CA TYR A 3 10.38 32.05 2.02
C TYR A 3 9.68 33.11 2.84
N LEU A 4 9.26 34.19 2.19
CA LEU A 4 8.54 35.24 2.87
C LEU A 4 7.22 34.72 3.45
N GLY A 5 6.49 33.95 2.68
CA GLY A 5 5.25 33.35 3.14
C GLY A 5 5.45 32.44 4.33
N SER A 6 6.46 31.59 4.31
CA SER A 6 6.70 30.68 5.41
C SER A 6 7.15 31.41 6.65
N ARG A 7 7.89 32.49 6.50
CA ARG A 7 8.38 33.24 7.63
C ARG A 7 7.30 34.06 8.30
N MET A 8 6.33 34.52 7.52
CA MET A 8 5.25 35.36 8.01
C MET A 8 4.08 34.59 8.59
N GLY A 9 4.28 33.34 8.90
CA GLY A 9 3.19 32.52 9.33
C GLY A 9 2.47 31.95 8.13
N SER A 10 2.90 30.77 7.73
CA SER A 10 2.42 30.10 6.54
C SER A 10 0.91 29.93 6.50
N ARG A 11 0.21 30.12 7.63
CA ARG A 11 -1.23 30.03 7.69
C ARG A 11 -1.98 31.07 6.84
N HIS A 12 -1.27 32.09 6.39
CA HIS A 12 -1.87 33.15 5.57
C HIS A 12 -1.50 33.05 4.09
N ARG A 13 -1.10 31.89 3.64
CA ARG A 13 -0.75 31.69 2.24
C ARG A 13 -2.00 31.74 1.37
N VAL A 14 -1.82 32.21 0.13
CA VAL A 14 -2.90 32.20 -0.85
C VAL A 14 -3.09 30.80 -1.39
N ILE A 15 -4.28 30.55 -1.96
CA ILE A 15 -4.65 29.20 -2.41
C ILE A 15 -3.72 28.63 -3.46
N GLU A 16 -3.18 29.46 -4.34
CA GLU A 16 -2.26 28.99 -5.37
C GLU A 16 -0.97 28.44 -4.79
N GLU A 17 -0.48 29.05 -3.72
CA GLU A 17 0.71 28.56 -3.04
C GLU A 17 0.44 27.23 -2.35
N VAL A 18 -0.72 27.13 -1.71
CA VAL A 18 -1.14 25.90 -1.05
C VAL A 18 -1.29 24.77 -2.06
N GLN A 19 -1.91 25.06 -3.19
CA GLN A 19 -2.10 24.09 -4.24
C GLN A 19 -0.75 23.55 -4.76
N ALA A 20 0.21 24.45 -4.95
CA ALA A 20 1.55 24.05 -5.38
C ALA A 20 2.26 23.15 -4.36
N ASP A 21 2.08 23.46 -3.07
CA ASP A 21 2.68 22.65 -2.01
C ASP A 21 2.07 21.26 -1.91
N LEU A 22 0.81 21.11 -2.28
CA LEU A 22 0.11 19.83 -2.18
C LEU A 22 0.36 18.91 -3.37
N GLN A 23 0.94 19.41 -4.45
CA GLN A 23 1.20 18.58 -5.63
C GLN A 23 2.34 17.60 -5.36
N GLU A 24 2.22 16.42 -5.94
CA GLU A 24 3.30 15.45 -5.90
C GLU A 24 4.49 15.96 -6.72
N SER A 25 5.68 15.63 -6.27
CA SER A 25 6.88 15.94 -7.04
C SER A 25 6.91 15.10 -8.32
N PRO A 26 7.62 15.54 -9.38
CA PRO A 26 7.70 14.77 -10.61
C PRO A 26 8.18 13.34 -10.42
N GLY A 27 9.06 13.08 -9.45
CA GLY A 27 9.54 11.74 -9.16
C GLY A 27 8.51 10.82 -8.51
N GLU A 28 7.44 11.39 -7.96
CA GLU A 28 6.40 10.61 -7.29
C GLU A 28 5.23 10.27 -8.21
N LYS A 29 5.14 10.90 -9.36
CA LYS A 29 3.95 10.79 -10.21
C LYS A 29 3.81 9.48 -10.97
N GLY A 30 4.84 8.66 -11.03
CA GLY A 30 4.77 7.40 -11.74
C GLY A 30 4.36 6.24 -10.84
N GLY A 31 3.49 5.37 -11.36
CA GLY A 31 3.10 4.16 -10.65
C GLY A 31 2.20 4.40 -9.45
N ALA A 32 2.10 3.40 -8.59
CA ALA A 32 1.26 3.45 -7.41
C ALA A 32 1.87 4.35 -6.33
N PHE A 33 1.00 4.88 -5.49
CA PHE A 33 1.42 5.78 -4.43
C PHE A 33 1.96 4.99 -3.23
N PHE A 34 3.24 5.15 -2.94
CA PHE A 34 3.86 4.55 -1.76
C PHE A 34 3.86 5.57 -0.63
N CYS A 35 3.30 5.20 0.50
CA CYS A 35 3.16 6.11 1.63
C CYS A 35 3.72 5.50 2.91
N SER A 36 3.86 6.32 3.96
CA SER A 36 4.16 5.83 5.29
C SER A 36 2.98 5.01 5.81
N LEU A 37 3.22 4.18 6.81
CA LEU A 37 2.12 3.40 7.39
C LEU A 37 1.05 4.31 8.01
N ALA A 38 1.45 5.40 8.65
CA ALA A 38 0.50 6.37 9.18
C ALA A 38 -0.33 7.01 8.06
N GLY A 39 0.34 7.40 6.97
CA GLY A 39 -0.35 7.93 5.79
C GLY A 39 -1.29 6.92 5.18
N PHE A 40 -0.87 5.66 5.13
CA PHE A 40 -1.72 4.57 4.65
C PHE A 40 -3.02 4.48 5.46
N ARG A 41 -2.90 4.54 6.79
CA ARG A 41 -4.09 4.48 7.65
C ARG A 41 -5.07 5.59 7.35
N ASP A 42 -4.56 6.81 7.17
CA ASP A 42 -5.42 7.95 6.87
C ASP A 42 -6.09 7.80 5.51
N CYS A 43 -5.33 7.40 4.50
CA CYS A 43 -5.87 7.17 3.16
C CYS A 43 -6.89 6.04 3.15
N TYR A 44 -6.62 4.97 3.88
CA TYR A 44 -7.53 3.84 3.99
C TYR A 44 -8.89 4.28 4.53
N ARG A 45 -8.88 5.05 5.62
CA ARG A 45 -10.11 5.53 6.24
C ARG A 45 -10.89 6.45 5.31
N LEU A 46 -10.18 7.34 4.61
CA LEU A 46 -10.81 8.24 3.65
C LEU A 46 -11.43 7.48 2.48
N VAL A 47 -10.67 6.56 1.90
CA VAL A 47 -11.15 5.78 0.76
C VAL A 47 -12.37 4.95 1.14
N TYR A 48 -12.37 4.38 2.33
CA TYR A 48 -13.52 3.63 2.79
C TYR A 48 -14.77 4.52 2.89
N ARG A 49 -14.62 5.71 3.48
CA ARG A 49 -15.73 6.67 3.55
C ARG A 49 -16.25 7.02 2.16
N MET A 50 -15.34 7.21 1.22
CA MET A 50 -15.73 7.52 -0.16
C MET A 50 -16.46 6.35 -0.80
N SER A 51 -16.12 5.12 -0.46
CA SER A 51 -16.75 3.93 -1.02
C SER A 51 -18.23 3.84 -0.63
N GLU A 52 -18.60 4.42 0.50
CA GLU A 52 -20.00 4.46 0.92
C GLU A 52 -20.86 5.31 -0.03
N LEU A 53 -20.23 6.27 -0.71
CA LEU A 53 -20.92 7.11 -1.67
C LEU A 53 -20.98 6.50 -3.07
N ASN A 54 -19.90 5.87 -3.52
CA ASN A 54 -19.81 5.37 -4.88
C ASN A 54 -20.14 3.89 -5.03
N GLY A 55 -20.36 3.18 -3.92
CA GLY A 55 -20.74 1.77 -3.95
C GLY A 55 -19.64 0.81 -4.37
N GLN A 56 -18.40 1.28 -4.53
CA GLN A 56 -17.30 0.42 -4.90
C GLN A 56 -16.46 0.09 -3.67
N MET A 57 -16.47 -1.16 -3.27
CA MET A 57 -15.73 -1.60 -2.09
C MET A 57 -14.24 -1.71 -2.43
N PRO A 58 -13.38 -0.98 -1.72
CA PRO A 58 -11.94 -1.21 -1.88
C PRO A 58 -11.53 -2.53 -1.22
N TRP A 59 -10.41 -3.08 -1.65
CA TRP A 59 -9.88 -4.33 -1.10
C TRP A 59 -8.53 -4.09 -0.46
N LEU A 60 -8.35 -4.70 0.69
CA LEU A 60 -7.10 -4.65 1.43
C LEU A 60 -6.33 -5.93 1.17
N MET A 61 -5.05 -5.79 0.83
CA MET A 61 -4.19 -6.90 0.49
C MET A 61 -2.91 -6.83 1.31
N LEU A 62 -2.46 -7.96 1.83
CA LEU A 62 -1.22 -8.05 2.56
C LEU A 62 -0.29 -9.01 1.83
N CYS A 63 0.87 -8.53 1.40
CA CYS A 63 1.89 -9.34 0.77
C CYS A 63 3.02 -9.59 1.77
N THR A 64 3.41 -10.84 1.92
CA THR A 64 4.42 -11.24 2.88
C THR A 64 5.57 -11.95 2.18
N ILE A 65 6.80 -11.51 2.47
CA ILE A 65 8.01 -12.26 2.09
C ILE A 65 8.19 -13.35 3.14
N THR A 66 8.23 -14.59 2.69
CA THR A 66 8.28 -15.74 3.58
C THR A 66 9.67 -16.36 3.62
N ASP A 67 9.92 -17.14 4.66
CA ASP A 67 11.08 -18.02 4.72
C ASP A 67 10.79 -19.29 3.92
N GLY A 68 11.70 -20.25 3.94
CA GLY A 68 11.50 -21.49 3.23
C GLY A 68 10.38 -22.37 3.78
N LYS A 69 9.79 -22.01 4.92
CA LYS A 69 8.73 -22.76 5.59
C LYS A 69 7.37 -22.07 5.55
N GLY A 70 7.28 -20.95 4.86
CA GLY A 70 6.02 -20.23 4.73
C GLY A 70 5.71 -19.23 5.82
N TYR A 71 6.60 -19.04 6.79
CA TYR A 71 6.45 -18.01 7.82
C TYR A 71 7.07 -16.70 7.35
N PRO A 72 6.64 -15.57 7.92
CA PRO A 72 7.29 -14.30 7.58
C PRO A 72 8.79 -14.39 7.76
N ALA A 73 9.53 -13.91 6.77
CA ALA A 73 10.99 -13.97 6.79
C ALA A 73 11.54 -13.10 7.92
N LYS A 74 12.61 -13.58 8.55
CA LYS A 74 13.29 -12.82 9.60
C LYS A 74 14.27 -11.84 8.98
N GLY A 75 14.57 -10.76 9.71
CA GLY A 75 15.45 -9.71 9.23
C GLY A 75 16.82 -10.20 8.82
N GLY A 76 17.49 -9.41 8.00
CA GLY A 76 18.84 -9.66 7.51
C GLY A 76 19.03 -9.08 6.13
N PRO A 77 20.28 -9.07 5.61
CA PRO A 77 20.58 -8.46 4.32
C PRO A 77 19.79 -9.03 3.16
N ARG A 78 19.51 -10.34 3.18
CA ARG A 78 18.73 -10.96 2.12
C ARG A 78 17.31 -10.42 2.09
N LEU A 79 16.68 -10.32 3.25
CA LEU A 79 15.32 -9.78 3.34
C LEU A 79 15.30 -8.32 2.90
N ASP A 80 16.29 -7.53 3.31
CA ASP A 80 16.36 -6.13 2.92
C ASP A 80 16.40 -5.96 1.41
N ARG A 81 17.21 -6.77 0.72
CA ARG A 81 17.28 -6.74 -0.74
C ARG A 81 15.96 -7.15 -1.38
N MET A 82 15.36 -8.22 -0.88
CA MET A 82 14.07 -8.68 -1.39
C MET A 82 12.99 -7.62 -1.20
N SER A 83 12.97 -7.00 -0.03
CA SER A 83 11.98 -5.98 0.28
C SER A 83 12.11 -4.75 -0.62
N GLU A 84 13.35 -4.31 -0.88
CA GLU A 84 13.59 -3.19 -1.79
C GLU A 84 13.12 -3.49 -3.21
N LYS A 85 13.43 -4.69 -3.69
CA LYS A 85 13.01 -5.09 -5.03
C LYS A 85 11.50 -5.26 -5.12
N LEU A 86 10.88 -5.78 -4.08
CA LEU A 86 9.44 -5.91 -4.03
C LEU A 86 8.75 -4.55 -4.07
N LEU A 87 9.32 -3.56 -3.37
CA LEU A 87 8.83 -2.18 -3.44
C LEU A 87 8.81 -1.67 -4.88
N GLU A 88 9.92 -1.83 -5.60
CA GLU A 88 10.03 -1.38 -6.99
C GLU A 88 9.01 -2.10 -7.88
N VAL A 89 8.87 -3.40 -7.69
CA VAL A 89 7.91 -4.20 -8.44
C VAL A 89 6.48 -3.72 -8.17
N MET A 90 6.15 -3.46 -6.92
CA MET A 90 4.82 -2.99 -6.56
C MET A 90 4.50 -1.63 -7.17
N LYS A 91 5.46 -0.70 -7.15
CA LYS A 91 5.26 0.63 -7.73
C LYS A 91 4.84 0.56 -9.19
N ARG A 92 5.45 -0.35 -9.96
CA ARG A 92 5.15 -0.46 -11.39
C ARG A 92 4.08 -1.49 -11.73
N SER A 93 3.64 -2.27 -10.76
CA SER A 93 2.63 -3.32 -10.99
C SER A 93 1.22 -2.90 -10.58
N LEU A 94 1.11 -1.99 -9.63
CA LEU A 94 -0.16 -1.48 -9.15
C LEU A 94 -0.60 -0.28 -9.98
N ARG A 95 -1.91 0.00 -9.96
CA ARG A 95 -2.46 1.13 -10.70
C ARG A 95 -2.12 2.43 -9.99
N HIS A 96 -2.16 3.53 -10.75
CA HIS A 96 -1.92 4.86 -10.20
C HIS A 96 -2.84 5.21 -9.03
N SER A 97 -4.07 4.69 -9.03
CA SER A 97 -5.04 4.94 -7.97
C SER A 97 -4.89 4.03 -6.76
N ASP A 98 -4.04 3.01 -6.85
CA ASP A 98 -3.77 2.12 -5.72
C ASP A 98 -2.68 2.72 -4.86
N PHE A 99 -2.67 2.37 -3.56
CA PHE A 99 -1.61 2.84 -2.69
C PHE A 99 -1.17 1.73 -1.74
N PHE A 100 0.05 1.83 -1.26
CA PHE A 100 0.63 0.79 -0.42
C PHE A 100 1.67 1.37 0.52
N ALA A 101 1.97 0.60 1.56
CA ALA A 101 2.95 0.98 2.56
C ALA A 101 3.65 -0.25 3.10
N LYS A 102 4.82 -0.05 3.66
CA LYS A 102 5.53 -1.13 4.35
C LYS A 102 4.91 -1.31 5.73
N TYR A 103 4.41 -2.51 6.00
CA TYR A 103 3.76 -2.82 7.27
C TYR A 103 4.75 -3.37 8.30
N SER A 104 5.70 -4.18 7.86
CA SER A 104 6.75 -4.77 8.70
C SER A 104 7.95 -5.03 7.80
N PRO A 105 9.10 -5.45 8.36
CA PRO A 105 10.28 -5.73 7.52
C PRO A 105 10.03 -6.70 6.37
N SER A 106 9.06 -7.61 6.51
CA SER A 106 8.75 -8.62 5.51
C SER A 106 7.39 -8.42 4.83
N GLN A 107 6.68 -7.33 5.11
CA GLN A 107 5.30 -7.20 4.66
C GLN A 107 4.99 -5.84 4.08
N TYR A 108 4.16 -5.85 3.04
CA TYR A 108 3.55 -4.65 2.45
C TYR A 108 2.05 -4.78 2.50
N VAL A 109 1.39 -3.69 2.87
CA VAL A 109 -0.06 -3.58 2.86
C VAL A 109 -0.46 -2.71 1.66
N ILE A 110 -1.48 -3.15 0.94
CA ILE A 110 -1.91 -2.53 -0.32
C ILE A 110 -3.40 -2.30 -0.26
N LEU A 111 -3.84 -1.15 -0.75
CA LEU A 111 -5.26 -0.91 -0.98
C LEU A 111 -5.54 -0.82 -2.47
N LEU A 112 -6.46 -1.67 -2.93
CA LEU A 112 -6.89 -1.70 -4.32
C LEU A 112 -8.24 -1.01 -4.43
N GLN A 113 -8.30 0.04 -5.25
CA GLN A 113 -9.53 0.78 -5.48
C GLN A 113 -10.48 -0.04 -6.35
N GLY A 114 -11.74 -0.13 -5.93
CA GLY A 114 -12.74 -0.83 -6.71
C GLY A 114 -12.37 -2.29 -6.99
N GLY A 115 -11.72 -2.94 -6.03
CA GLY A 115 -11.20 -4.27 -6.21
C GLY A 115 -12.25 -5.37 -6.10
N SER A 116 -11.78 -6.59 -6.29
CA SER A 116 -12.55 -7.80 -6.10
C SER A 116 -11.57 -8.91 -5.74
N GLN A 117 -12.08 -10.05 -5.30
CA GLN A 117 -11.22 -11.18 -5.03
C GLN A 117 -10.43 -11.56 -6.27
N ARG A 118 -11.08 -11.63 -7.42
CA ARG A 118 -10.45 -11.93 -8.69
C ARG A 118 -9.40 -10.88 -9.06
N GLY A 119 -9.72 -9.62 -8.81
CA GLY A 119 -8.77 -8.52 -9.05
C GLY A 119 -7.51 -8.66 -8.22
N CYS A 120 -7.66 -9.06 -6.95
CA CYS A 120 -6.51 -9.29 -6.08
C CYS A 120 -5.64 -10.44 -6.60
N GLU A 121 -6.25 -11.52 -7.06
CA GLU A 121 -5.51 -12.65 -7.64
C GLU A 121 -4.70 -12.21 -8.85
N LEU A 122 -5.28 -11.42 -9.73
CA LEU A 122 -4.60 -10.94 -10.93
C LEU A 122 -3.46 -9.99 -10.58
N VAL A 123 -3.66 -9.11 -9.62
CA VAL A 123 -2.62 -8.20 -9.17
C VAL A 123 -1.47 -8.99 -8.55
N TYR A 124 -1.78 -9.95 -7.69
CA TYR A 124 -0.76 -10.76 -7.06
C TYR A 124 0.04 -11.55 -8.09
N LYS A 125 -0.64 -12.13 -9.07
CA LYS A 125 0.02 -12.86 -10.14
C LYS A 125 1.03 -11.97 -10.86
N ARG A 126 0.65 -10.75 -11.18
CA ARG A 126 1.54 -9.79 -11.85
C ARG A 126 2.74 -9.44 -10.98
N ILE A 127 2.50 -9.19 -9.69
CA ILE A 127 3.57 -8.88 -8.75
C ILE A 127 4.53 -10.06 -8.63
N SER A 128 4.03 -11.27 -8.45
CA SER A 128 4.89 -12.43 -8.26
C SER A 128 5.68 -12.77 -9.51
N GLU A 129 5.10 -12.63 -10.69
CA GLU A 129 5.80 -12.84 -11.95
C GLU A 129 6.96 -11.85 -12.11
N ARG A 130 6.71 -10.58 -11.86
CA ARG A 130 7.74 -9.56 -11.97
C ARG A 130 8.81 -9.69 -10.88
N PHE A 131 8.40 -10.12 -9.70
CA PHE A 131 9.35 -10.35 -8.62
C PHE A 131 10.28 -11.52 -8.95
N SER A 132 9.76 -12.55 -9.61
CA SER A 132 10.58 -13.69 -10.04
C SER A 132 11.59 -13.31 -11.12
N GLU A 133 11.32 -12.25 -11.88
CA GLU A 133 12.27 -11.75 -12.87
C GLU A 133 13.48 -11.09 -12.22
N GLU A 134 13.34 -10.56 -11.01
CA GLU A 134 14.46 -9.96 -10.30
C GLU A 134 15.49 -11.01 -9.88
N LYS A 135 15.02 -12.16 -9.42
CA LYS A 135 15.88 -13.29 -9.12
C LYS A 135 15.08 -14.57 -9.13
N LYS A 136 15.60 -15.56 -9.83
CA LYS A 136 14.96 -16.86 -9.93
C LYS A 136 14.69 -17.45 -8.55
N GLY A 137 13.48 -17.94 -8.37
CA GLY A 137 13.07 -18.57 -7.13
C GLY A 137 12.45 -17.64 -6.09
N TRP A 138 12.55 -16.34 -6.29
CA TRP A 138 12.00 -15.39 -5.30
C TRP A 138 10.48 -15.44 -5.19
N ALA A 139 9.78 -15.77 -6.26
CA ALA A 139 8.31 -15.87 -6.21
C ALA A 139 7.83 -16.93 -5.21
N LYS A 140 8.62 -17.95 -4.96
CA LYS A 140 8.30 -18.98 -3.96
C LYS A 140 8.25 -18.42 -2.54
N ASN A 141 8.88 -17.28 -2.33
CA ASN A 141 8.98 -16.66 -1.03
C ASN A 141 7.95 -15.55 -0.84
N LEU A 142 6.90 -15.56 -1.64
CA LEU A 142 5.80 -14.62 -1.48
C LEU A 142 4.52 -15.36 -1.14
N LYS A 143 3.69 -14.72 -0.34
CA LYS A 143 2.30 -15.13 -0.15
C LYS A 143 1.46 -13.87 0.06
N TYR A 144 0.15 -14.01 -0.10
CA TYR A 144 -0.73 -12.89 0.16
C TYR A 144 -2.04 -13.35 0.78
N SER A 145 -2.70 -12.40 1.42
CA SER A 145 -4.08 -12.53 1.84
C SER A 145 -4.80 -11.25 1.46
N ALA A 146 -6.10 -11.32 1.25
CA ALA A 146 -6.88 -10.18 0.82
C ALA A 146 -8.30 -10.26 1.38
N LEU A 147 -8.85 -9.12 1.75
CA LEU A 147 -10.18 -8.98 2.30
C LEU A 147 -10.80 -7.68 1.77
N PRO A 148 -12.15 -7.60 1.67
CA PRO A 148 -12.78 -6.30 1.45
C PRO A 148 -12.41 -5.36 2.59
N ALA A 149 -12.29 -4.08 2.32
CA ALA A 149 -11.99 -3.10 3.35
C ALA A 149 -13.09 -3.07 4.40
N ILE A 150 -12.69 -3.03 5.67
CA ILE A 150 -13.61 -3.08 6.80
C ILE A 150 -13.31 -1.90 7.72
N GLN A 151 -14.34 -1.23 8.20
CA GLN A 151 -14.19 -0.05 9.04
C GLN A 151 -14.99 -0.12 10.33
N THR A 152 -16.06 -0.88 10.38
CA THR A 152 -16.87 -0.92 11.59
C THR A 152 -16.18 -1.74 12.66
N GLU A 153 -16.30 -1.27 13.87
CA GLU A 153 -15.75 -1.97 15.04
C GLU A 153 -16.31 -3.39 15.13
N LYS A 154 -17.59 -3.54 14.83
CA LYS A 154 -18.25 -4.83 14.86
C LYS A 154 -17.66 -5.81 13.84
N GLU A 155 -17.33 -5.33 12.66
CA GLU A 155 -16.70 -6.17 11.64
C GLU A 155 -15.29 -6.58 12.04
N LEU A 156 -14.55 -5.66 12.65
CA LEU A 156 -13.22 -5.95 13.15
C LEU A 156 -13.25 -7.00 14.25
N GLU A 157 -14.18 -6.90 15.18
CA GLU A 157 -14.35 -7.88 16.25
C GLU A 157 -14.64 -9.27 15.67
N PHE A 158 -15.47 -9.33 14.64
CA PHE A 158 -15.77 -10.59 14.00
C PHE A 158 -14.53 -11.24 13.40
N LEU A 159 -13.70 -10.46 12.71
CA LEU A 159 -12.46 -10.97 12.11
C LEU A 159 -11.47 -11.42 13.17
N GLU A 160 -11.32 -10.65 14.24
CA GLU A 160 -10.42 -11.02 15.35
C GLU A 160 -10.86 -12.32 16.01
N GLY A 161 -12.16 -12.52 16.13
CA GLY A 161 -12.71 -13.77 16.64
C GLY A 161 -12.33 -14.96 15.76
N ASP A 162 -12.40 -14.79 14.45
CA ASP A 162 -12.01 -15.84 13.51
C ASP A 162 -10.52 -16.15 13.60
N ASP A 163 -9.70 -15.13 13.76
CA ASP A 163 -8.24 -15.30 13.88
C ASP A 163 -7.84 -16.06 15.14
N VAL A 164 -8.63 -15.94 16.18
CA VAL A 164 -8.35 -16.62 17.43
C VAL A 164 -8.70 -18.11 17.35
N LEU A 165 -9.63 -18.45 16.50
CA LEU A 165 -10.03 -19.84 16.30
C LEU A 165 -9.04 -20.59 15.41
#